data_1c07e524e51a8bc0a3f17e782055d411
#
_entry.id   1c07e524e51a8bc0a3f17e782055d411
#
_cell.length_a   1.000
_cell.length_b   1.000
_cell.length_c   1.000
_cell.angle_alpha   90.00
_cell.angle_beta   90.00
_cell.angle_gamma   90.00
#
_symmetry.space_group_name_H-M   'P 1'
#
loop_
_entity.id
_entity.type
_entity.pdbx_description
1 polymer ?
#
loop_
_entity_poly.entity_id
_entity_poly.type
_entity_poly.pdbx_seq_one_letter_code
_entity_poly.pdbx_strand_id
1 'polypeptide(L)'
;MPSLASAGQAIDDPAMGVMSVAYHGADAGVIDAFAAGILSLSPGEAKKYHEYGLRMSPEVVRDALEQLMATKYNEPFSKLGLTYYGQGREEGREEGLVAGERGTVLMVLKARSLQVSESQRARIDACDDLATLKQWAEAALTAATADDLFR
;
A
#
# COMPACT_ATOMS: atom_id res chain seq x y z
N MET A 1 4.88 30.18 -11.04
CA MET A 1 4.13 29.17 -10.27
C MET A 1 4.17 29.56 -8.80
N PRO A 2 3.11 29.29 -8.02
CA PRO A 2 3.15 29.54 -6.59
C PRO A 2 4.24 28.66 -5.92
N SER A 3 4.89 29.18 -4.90
CA SER A 3 5.93 28.51 -4.14
C SER A 3 5.40 28.23 -2.72
N LEU A 4 5.82 27.12 -2.12
CA LEU A 4 5.52 26.85 -0.72
C LEU A 4 6.21 27.84 0.19
N ALA A 5 5.44 28.45 1.09
CA ALA A 5 5.95 29.33 2.13
C ALA A 5 6.00 28.64 3.51
N SER A 6 5.30 27.52 3.69
CA SER A 6 5.24 26.81 4.97
C SER A 6 4.86 25.33 4.80
N ALA A 7 5.17 24.53 5.82
CA ALA A 7 4.75 23.13 5.90
C ALA A 7 3.21 22.97 5.89
N GLY A 8 2.45 23.92 6.46
CA GLY A 8 0.99 23.91 6.43
C GLY A 8 0.42 23.89 5.02
N GLN A 9 0.98 24.64 4.10
CA GLN A 9 0.56 24.61 2.70
C GLN A 9 0.82 23.26 2.01
N ALA A 10 1.91 22.56 2.39
CA ALA A 10 2.18 21.22 1.85
C ALA A 10 1.25 20.16 2.45
N ILE A 11 0.69 20.37 3.64
CA ILE A 11 -0.33 19.50 4.24
C ILE A 11 -1.68 19.70 3.56
N ASP A 12 -2.07 20.97 3.35
CA ASP A 12 -3.36 21.32 2.76
C ASP A 12 -3.44 20.94 1.27
N ASP A 13 -2.33 21.04 0.54
CA ASP A 13 -2.22 20.64 -0.87
C ASP A 13 -0.84 19.98 -1.13
N PRO A 14 -0.72 18.67 -0.85
CA PRO A 14 0.52 17.93 -1.05
C PRO A 14 0.98 17.88 -2.52
N ALA A 15 0.05 17.93 -3.48
CA ALA A 15 0.38 17.95 -4.90
C ALA A 15 1.05 19.29 -5.30
N MET A 16 0.56 20.41 -4.75
CA MET A 16 1.23 21.69 -4.88
C MET A 16 2.62 21.67 -4.23
N GLY A 17 2.77 20.95 -3.12
CA GLY A 17 4.06 20.72 -2.47
C GLY A 17 5.08 20.08 -3.40
N VAL A 18 4.71 19.01 -4.09
CA VAL A 18 5.55 18.34 -5.11
C VAL A 18 5.94 19.29 -6.24
N MET A 19 4.98 20.04 -6.78
CA MET A 19 5.26 21.00 -7.85
C MET A 19 6.18 22.13 -7.39
N SER A 20 6.01 22.62 -6.16
CA SER A 20 6.89 23.65 -5.58
C SER A 20 8.32 23.16 -5.45
N VAL A 21 8.54 21.95 -4.94
CA VAL A 21 9.90 21.37 -4.82
C VAL A 21 10.51 21.16 -6.21
N ALA A 22 9.75 20.68 -7.18
CA ALA A 22 10.24 20.45 -8.54
C ALA A 22 10.71 21.75 -9.23
N TYR A 23 10.01 22.87 -9.00
CA TYR A 23 10.29 24.13 -9.70
C TYR A 23 11.05 25.16 -8.87
N HIS A 24 10.95 25.11 -7.54
CA HIS A 24 11.52 26.09 -6.61
C HIS A 24 12.45 25.44 -5.57
N GLY A 25 12.82 24.19 -5.77
CA GLY A 25 13.67 23.45 -4.82
C GLY A 25 15.13 23.94 -4.72
N ALA A 26 15.51 24.98 -5.51
CA ALA A 26 16.74 25.71 -5.26
C ALA A 26 16.68 26.56 -3.97
N ASP A 27 15.46 26.86 -3.48
CA ASP A 27 15.23 27.51 -2.21
C ASP A 27 15.14 26.45 -1.10
N ALA A 28 16.10 26.46 -0.17
CA ALA A 28 16.15 25.52 0.96
C ALA A 28 14.89 25.58 1.84
N GLY A 29 14.22 26.71 1.92
CA GLY A 29 12.96 26.87 2.66
C GLY A 29 11.81 26.09 2.03
N VAL A 30 11.77 25.96 0.71
CA VAL A 30 10.77 25.18 -0.01
C VAL A 30 10.96 23.68 0.23
N ILE A 31 12.19 23.20 0.19
CA ILE A 31 12.52 21.79 0.48
C ILE A 31 12.14 21.46 1.93
N ASP A 32 12.52 22.33 2.87
CA ASP A 32 12.23 22.12 4.30
C ASP A 32 10.71 22.13 4.59
N ALA A 33 9.98 23.08 4.00
CA ALA A 33 8.53 23.15 4.13
C ALA A 33 7.83 21.90 3.56
N PHE A 34 8.28 21.40 2.43
CA PHE A 34 7.79 20.18 1.83
C PHE A 34 8.07 18.96 2.72
N ALA A 35 9.34 18.78 3.16
CA ALA A 35 9.75 17.68 4.01
C ALA A 35 8.95 17.65 5.33
N ALA A 36 8.80 18.78 6.00
CA ALA A 36 8.01 18.90 7.22
C ALA A 36 6.52 18.61 6.97
N GLY A 37 5.98 19.10 5.85
CA GLY A 37 4.58 18.90 5.47
C GLY A 37 4.24 17.44 5.22
N ILE A 38 5.03 16.75 4.39
CA ILE A 38 4.76 15.33 4.08
C ILE A 38 4.85 14.42 5.31
N LEU A 39 5.73 14.73 6.28
CA LEU A 39 5.85 13.95 7.52
C LEU A 39 4.64 14.09 8.46
N SER A 40 3.78 15.07 8.22
CA SER A 40 2.53 15.27 8.96
C SER A 40 1.32 14.58 8.32
N LEU A 41 1.49 14.03 7.11
CA LEU A 41 0.47 13.27 6.42
C LEU A 41 0.37 11.84 6.96
N SER A 42 -0.70 11.14 6.53
CA SER A 42 -0.77 9.69 6.76
C SER A 42 0.44 9.00 6.12
N PRO A 43 0.90 7.89 6.71
CA PRO A 43 2.05 7.17 6.17
C PRO A 43 1.96 6.90 4.64
N GLY A 44 0.79 6.44 4.08
CA GLY A 44 0.58 6.18 2.66
C GLY A 44 0.81 7.42 1.79
N GLU A 45 0.26 8.52 2.22
CA GLU A 45 0.39 9.79 1.51
C GLU A 45 1.82 10.33 1.59
N ALA A 46 2.45 10.29 2.76
CA ALA A 46 3.82 10.75 2.95
C ALA A 46 4.80 10.04 2.00
N LYS A 47 4.72 8.70 1.91
CA LYS A 47 5.52 7.93 0.95
C LYS A 47 5.24 8.36 -0.48
N LYS A 48 3.97 8.37 -0.88
CA LYS A 48 3.53 8.72 -2.23
C LYS A 48 4.07 10.09 -2.67
N TYR A 49 3.89 11.11 -1.83
CA TYR A 49 4.31 12.46 -2.17
C TYR A 49 5.83 12.66 -2.06
N HIS A 50 6.52 11.96 -1.16
CA HIS A 50 7.98 11.91 -1.14
C HIS A 50 8.54 11.33 -2.45
N GLU A 51 8.04 10.18 -2.90
CA GLU A 51 8.43 9.55 -4.16
C GLU A 51 8.16 10.46 -5.38
N TYR A 52 7.02 11.15 -5.39
CA TYR A 52 6.71 12.12 -6.45
C TYR A 52 7.65 13.32 -6.41
N GLY A 53 7.97 13.85 -5.23
CA GLY A 53 8.95 14.91 -5.05
C GLY A 53 10.31 14.53 -5.63
N LEU A 54 10.82 13.36 -5.30
CA LEU A 54 12.07 12.83 -5.84
C LEU A 54 12.01 12.64 -7.36
N ARG A 55 10.93 12.05 -7.88
CA ARG A 55 10.79 11.73 -9.30
C ARG A 55 10.70 12.99 -10.19
N MET A 56 10.01 14.02 -9.72
CA MET A 56 9.75 15.23 -10.51
C MET A 56 10.84 16.30 -10.35
N SER A 57 11.73 16.18 -9.38
CA SER A 57 12.76 17.18 -9.09
C SER A 57 14.05 16.94 -9.88
N PRO A 58 14.79 18.02 -10.23
CA PRO A 58 16.14 17.91 -10.73
C PRO A 58 17.08 17.20 -9.73
N GLU A 59 18.19 16.65 -10.22
CA GLU A 59 19.12 15.84 -9.42
C GLU A 59 19.61 16.59 -8.17
N VAL A 60 20.04 17.85 -8.33
CA VAL A 60 20.51 18.70 -7.22
C VAL A 60 19.45 18.87 -6.12
N VAL A 61 18.17 18.97 -6.50
CA VAL A 61 17.04 19.10 -5.56
C VAL A 61 16.75 17.78 -4.87
N ARG A 62 16.84 16.67 -5.59
CA ARG A 62 16.72 15.32 -5.01
C ARG A 62 17.77 15.08 -3.93
N ASP A 63 19.03 15.35 -4.26
CA ASP A 63 20.14 15.16 -3.33
C ASP A 63 19.96 16.03 -2.07
N ALA A 64 19.52 17.28 -2.23
CA ALA A 64 19.23 18.16 -1.12
C ALA A 64 18.05 17.67 -0.27
N LEU A 65 16.99 17.16 -0.87
CA LEU A 65 15.84 16.58 -0.16
C LEU A 65 16.25 15.31 0.60
N GLU A 66 17.00 14.40 -0.02
CA GLU A 66 17.50 13.18 0.61
C GLU A 66 18.44 13.49 1.76
N GLN A 67 19.35 14.46 1.60
CA GLN A 67 20.25 14.91 2.65
C GLN A 67 19.47 15.53 3.83
N LEU A 68 18.47 16.35 3.56
CA LEU A 68 17.61 16.94 4.59
C LEU A 68 16.84 15.87 5.38
N MET A 69 16.26 14.87 4.67
CA MET A 69 15.58 13.75 5.28
C MET A 69 16.53 12.92 6.16
N ALA A 70 17.75 12.67 5.68
CA ALA A 70 18.74 11.88 6.41
C ALA A 70 19.33 12.60 7.63
N THR A 71 19.31 13.92 7.67
CA THR A 71 19.91 14.72 8.76
C THR A 71 18.87 15.29 9.71
N LYS A 72 18.05 16.22 9.24
CA LYS A 72 17.08 16.95 10.08
C LYS A 72 15.86 16.11 10.45
N TYR A 73 15.40 15.24 9.52
CA TYR A 73 14.17 14.47 9.66
C TYR A 73 14.41 12.96 9.77
N ASN A 74 15.65 12.54 10.03
CA ASN A 74 16.01 11.10 10.07
C ASN A 74 15.11 10.27 11.01
N GLU A 75 14.90 10.74 12.24
CA GLU A 75 14.09 9.99 13.21
C GLU A 75 12.61 9.91 12.82
N PRO A 76 11.90 11.01 12.49
CA PRO A 76 10.53 10.94 11.99
C PRO A 76 10.41 10.13 10.70
N PHE A 77 11.35 10.28 9.77
CA PHE A 77 11.35 9.56 8.51
C PHE A 77 11.59 8.05 8.68
N SER A 78 12.49 7.68 9.60
CA SER A 78 12.73 6.27 9.94
C SER A 78 11.52 5.63 10.62
N LYS A 79 10.84 6.34 11.51
CA LYS A 79 9.58 5.87 12.12
C LYS A 79 8.49 5.68 11.08
N LEU A 80 8.38 6.60 10.13
CA LEU A 80 7.47 6.51 9.00
C LEU A 80 7.76 5.24 8.17
N GLY A 81 9.02 5.01 7.82
CA GLY A 81 9.47 3.82 7.08
C GLY A 81 9.15 2.51 7.81
N LEU A 82 9.36 2.45 9.13
CA LEU A 82 9.02 1.28 9.95
C LEU A 82 7.52 1.02 10.00
N THR A 83 6.70 2.08 10.07
CA THR A 83 5.24 1.96 10.02
C THR A 83 4.77 1.39 8.67
N TYR A 84 5.34 1.86 7.56
CA TYR A 84 5.07 1.33 6.23
C TYR A 84 5.45 -0.11 6.06
N TYR A 85 6.67 -0.45 6.50
CA TYR A 85 7.16 -1.81 6.41
C TYR A 85 6.25 -2.76 7.22
N GLY A 86 5.81 -2.31 8.40
CA GLY A 86 4.86 -3.04 9.23
C GLY A 86 3.50 -3.24 8.55
N GLN A 87 2.94 -2.17 7.99
CA GLN A 87 1.66 -2.22 7.27
C GLN A 87 1.73 -3.11 6.02
N GLY A 88 2.71 -2.90 5.15
CA GLY A 88 2.87 -3.71 3.94
C GLY A 88 3.13 -5.20 4.23
N ARG A 89 3.82 -5.49 5.34
CA ARG A 89 4.02 -6.87 5.78
C ARG A 89 2.73 -7.51 6.27
N GLU A 90 1.89 -6.77 7.02
CA GLU A 90 0.61 -7.26 7.50
C GLU A 90 -0.39 -7.45 6.36
N GLU A 91 -0.49 -6.47 5.45
CA GLU A 91 -1.30 -6.58 4.24
C GLU A 91 -0.88 -7.79 3.39
N GLY A 92 0.42 -7.96 3.13
CA GLY A 92 0.93 -9.13 2.40
C GLY A 92 0.70 -10.46 3.12
N ARG A 93 0.68 -10.45 4.47
CA ARG A 93 0.33 -11.63 5.26
C ARG A 93 -1.15 -11.99 5.12
N GLU A 94 -2.04 -10.99 5.20
CA GLU A 94 -3.48 -11.19 5.03
C GLU A 94 -3.82 -11.66 3.62
N GLU A 95 -3.27 -11.01 2.60
CA GLU A 95 -3.42 -11.43 1.19
C GLU A 95 -2.91 -12.86 0.98
N GLY A 96 -1.77 -13.21 1.55
CA GLY A 96 -1.19 -14.55 1.48
C GLY A 96 -2.07 -15.61 2.16
N LEU A 97 -2.69 -15.30 3.29
CA LEU A 97 -3.63 -16.19 3.98
C LEU A 97 -4.88 -16.44 3.11
N VAL A 98 -5.48 -15.39 2.57
CA VAL A 98 -6.65 -15.49 1.69
C VAL A 98 -6.32 -16.30 0.43
N ALA A 99 -5.20 -16.01 -0.22
CA ALA A 99 -4.76 -16.75 -1.40
C ALA A 99 -4.49 -18.25 -1.09
N GLY A 100 -3.87 -18.52 0.05
CA GLY A 100 -3.64 -19.88 0.53
C GLY A 100 -4.93 -20.65 0.77
N GLU A 101 -5.93 -20.02 1.39
CA GLU A 101 -7.21 -20.66 1.68
C GLU A 101 -8.04 -20.91 0.41
N ARG A 102 -8.02 -19.98 -0.57
CA ARG A 102 -8.60 -20.24 -1.91
C ARG A 102 -7.97 -21.48 -2.54
N GLY A 103 -6.64 -21.58 -2.48
CA GLY A 103 -5.90 -22.76 -2.94
C GLY A 103 -6.33 -24.03 -2.22
N THR A 104 -6.55 -23.97 -0.91
CA THR A 104 -7.02 -25.11 -0.10
C THR A 104 -8.39 -25.59 -0.54
N VAL A 105 -9.36 -24.70 -0.72
CA VAL A 105 -10.71 -25.06 -1.22
C VAL A 105 -10.59 -25.80 -2.56
N LEU A 106 -9.86 -25.24 -3.52
CA LEU A 106 -9.69 -25.84 -4.84
C LEU A 106 -8.95 -27.18 -4.78
N MET A 107 -7.96 -27.30 -3.90
CA MET A 107 -7.20 -28.52 -3.69
C MET A 107 -8.08 -29.64 -3.14
N VAL A 108 -8.93 -29.37 -2.15
CA VAL A 108 -9.85 -30.33 -1.56
C VAL A 108 -10.87 -30.80 -2.59
N LEU A 109 -11.49 -29.89 -3.34
CA LEU A 109 -12.43 -30.22 -4.40
C LEU A 109 -11.78 -31.13 -5.47
N LYS A 110 -10.56 -30.80 -5.89
CA LYS A 110 -9.77 -31.62 -6.83
C LYS A 110 -9.45 -32.99 -6.25
N ALA A 111 -8.98 -33.07 -4.99
CA ALA A 111 -8.64 -34.34 -4.34
C ALA A 111 -9.85 -35.28 -4.23
N ARG A 112 -11.06 -34.73 -4.10
CA ARG A 112 -12.30 -35.47 -4.06
C ARG A 112 -12.91 -35.70 -5.46
N SER A 113 -12.21 -35.32 -6.52
CA SER A 113 -12.69 -35.44 -7.92
C SER A 113 -14.02 -34.73 -8.18
N LEU A 114 -14.33 -33.69 -7.36
CA LEU A 114 -15.54 -32.88 -7.60
C LEU A 114 -15.28 -31.89 -8.74
N GLN A 115 -16.18 -31.88 -9.70
CA GLN A 115 -16.09 -31.00 -10.86
C GLN A 115 -16.43 -29.56 -10.43
N VAL A 116 -15.55 -28.60 -10.74
CA VAL A 116 -15.71 -27.19 -10.46
C VAL A 116 -15.94 -26.45 -11.77
N SER A 117 -17.09 -25.81 -11.92
CA SER A 117 -17.39 -24.99 -13.10
C SER A 117 -16.56 -23.68 -13.08
N GLU A 118 -16.45 -23.02 -14.22
CA GLU A 118 -15.77 -21.70 -14.28
C GLU A 118 -16.41 -20.66 -13.37
N SER A 119 -17.74 -20.64 -13.28
CA SER A 119 -18.46 -19.71 -12.40
C SER A 119 -18.20 -19.97 -10.91
N GLN A 120 -18.13 -21.24 -10.50
CA GLN A 120 -17.77 -21.61 -9.14
C GLN A 120 -16.31 -21.25 -8.80
N ARG A 121 -15.41 -21.51 -9.75
CA ARG A 121 -14.02 -21.12 -9.61
C ARG A 121 -13.87 -19.61 -9.47
N ALA A 122 -14.52 -18.83 -10.35
CA ALA A 122 -14.52 -17.38 -10.28
C ALA A 122 -15.07 -16.85 -8.93
N ARG A 123 -16.09 -17.53 -8.38
CA ARG A 123 -16.65 -17.19 -7.06
C ARG A 123 -15.64 -17.44 -5.93
N ILE A 124 -14.88 -18.53 -5.98
CA ILE A 124 -13.83 -18.82 -5.01
C ILE A 124 -12.69 -17.81 -5.15
N ASP A 125 -12.26 -17.54 -6.39
CA ASP A 125 -11.15 -16.63 -6.68
C ASP A 125 -11.47 -15.16 -6.29
N ALA A 126 -12.74 -14.76 -6.33
CA ALA A 126 -13.21 -13.44 -5.95
C ALA A 126 -13.54 -13.27 -4.44
N CYS A 127 -13.48 -14.33 -3.65
CA CYS A 127 -13.80 -14.27 -2.23
C CYS A 127 -12.58 -13.81 -1.42
N ASP A 128 -12.66 -12.66 -0.76
CA ASP A 128 -11.60 -12.11 0.11
C ASP A 128 -11.86 -12.41 1.60
N ASP A 129 -13.01 -12.97 1.95
CA ASP A 129 -13.35 -13.30 3.33
C ASP A 129 -12.77 -14.66 3.76
N LEU A 130 -11.76 -14.60 4.60
CA LEU A 130 -11.05 -15.76 5.11
C LEU A 130 -11.97 -16.74 5.89
N ALA A 131 -12.99 -16.22 6.59
CA ALA A 131 -13.93 -17.06 7.32
C ALA A 131 -14.81 -17.89 6.38
N THR A 132 -15.34 -17.26 5.35
CA THR A 132 -16.11 -17.91 4.28
C THR A 132 -15.26 -18.95 3.54
N LEU A 133 -14.02 -18.63 3.20
CA LEU A 133 -13.12 -19.59 2.53
C LEU A 133 -12.84 -20.82 3.40
N LYS A 134 -12.62 -20.65 4.70
CA LYS A 134 -12.47 -21.77 5.63
C LYS A 134 -13.72 -22.64 5.71
N GLN A 135 -14.90 -22.02 5.81
CA GLN A 135 -16.17 -22.76 5.79
C GLN A 135 -16.31 -23.56 4.49
N TRP A 136 -15.96 -23.00 3.34
CA TRP A 136 -15.99 -23.74 2.07
C TRP A 136 -14.97 -24.86 2.04
N ALA A 137 -13.77 -24.69 2.57
CA ALA A 137 -12.77 -25.74 2.67
C ALA A 137 -13.27 -26.91 3.54
N GLU A 138 -13.87 -26.62 4.69
CA GLU A 138 -14.48 -27.63 5.57
C GLU A 138 -15.68 -28.34 4.90
N ALA A 139 -16.59 -27.56 4.31
CA ALA A 139 -17.73 -28.11 3.57
C ALA A 139 -17.29 -29.01 2.41
N ALA A 140 -16.21 -28.64 1.72
CA ALA A 140 -15.66 -29.43 0.63
C ALA A 140 -15.22 -30.83 1.06
N LEU A 141 -14.91 -31.07 2.33
CA LEU A 141 -14.54 -32.40 2.84
C LEU A 141 -15.69 -33.43 2.77
N THR A 142 -16.94 -32.96 2.86
CA THR A 142 -18.11 -33.83 2.94
C THR A 142 -19.13 -33.59 1.82
N ALA A 143 -18.99 -32.50 1.05
CA ALA A 143 -19.90 -32.14 -0.04
C ALA A 143 -20.09 -33.27 -1.08
N ALA A 144 -21.25 -33.43 -1.59
CA ALA A 144 -21.53 -34.35 -2.72
C ALA A 144 -21.18 -33.70 -4.06
N THR A 145 -21.35 -32.39 -4.18
CA THR A 145 -21.04 -31.59 -5.35
C THR A 145 -20.38 -30.28 -4.97
N ALA A 146 -19.72 -29.59 -5.90
CA ALA A 146 -19.13 -28.28 -5.64
C ALA A 146 -20.20 -27.20 -5.36
N ASP A 147 -21.45 -27.37 -5.80
CA ASP A 147 -22.55 -26.44 -5.48
C ASP A 147 -22.93 -26.42 -4.00
N ASP A 148 -22.67 -27.51 -3.28
CA ASP A 148 -22.99 -27.61 -1.85
C ASP A 148 -22.20 -26.65 -0.98
N LEU A 149 -21.04 -26.15 -1.46
CA LEU A 149 -20.21 -25.17 -0.75
C LEU A 149 -20.88 -23.80 -0.63
N PHE A 150 -21.78 -23.50 -1.56
CA PHE A 150 -22.30 -22.15 -1.74
C PHE A 150 -23.75 -21.95 -1.23
N ARG A 151 -24.24 -22.90 -0.48
CA ARG A 151 -25.59 -22.88 0.12
C ARG A 151 -25.67 -22.15 1.44
#